data_c7c3f834bfd605216d5845d3634271d8
#
_entry.id   c7c3f834bfd605216d5845d3634271d8
#
_cell.length_a   1.000
_cell.length_b   1.000
_cell.length_c   1.000
_cell.angle_alpha   90.00
_cell.angle_beta   90.00
_cell.angle_gamma   90.00
#
_symmetry.space_group_name_H-M   'P 1'
#
loop_
_entity.id
_entity.type
_entity.pdbx_description
1 polymer ?
#
loop_
_entity_poly.entity_id
_entity_poly.type
_entity_poly.pdbx_seq_one_letter_code
_entity_poly.pdbx_strand_id
1 'polypeptide(L)'
;MKKLLFLLAIAAMVVACQPKKKGYTLPDPHDVIMYEVNPLVFAQEGAFNVIASRLDSIRALHVNVMWFMPTYEQGVLKAKDSPYCIRDYKAVNAKYGTLDDFKRLVDLCHEKGMSVIMDWVANHTSWDHVWMADHPDWYTHDAEGNITWPAGTNWEDVADLNFDNADMRLAMIDAMKYWVNEVGIDGYRCDAADFVPFDFWKQAVDSMRAMPKRLLMLAEGKRADHFDAGFDMNYSWDYMNANRNVFQRDSSALILLQTDYMEYDTIPKGKVKLRFITNHDEAAGHSPVEEYGGVRGSIAAFVETIFLRGGALLYGSQEVAYPERLNFFHWKPVNWMSNPEVYNEYKTLLTLYNKYGALKWGQLVAYPAVDVMVFEKRYEKQDFLLLVNVRNHEVSTLIPQEWRGKKVKDMMRDTKKELPSREITLQPYEYFILKK
;
A
#
# COMPACT_ATOMS: atom_id res chain seq x y z
N MET A 1 27.84 -50.14 -58.66
CA MET A 1 27.21 -50.27 -57.31
C MET A 1 27.60 -49.05 -56.49
N LYS A 2 26.66 -48.09 -56.41
CA LYS A 2 26.89 -46.79 -55.76
C LYS A 2 26.49 -46.92 -54.29
N LYS A 3 27.45 -46.68 -53.39
CA LYS A 3 27.19 -46.59 -51.96
C LYS A 3 26.71 -45.19 -51.62
N LEU A 4 25.48 -45.11 -51.15
CA LEU A 4 24.86 -43.86 -50.68
C LEU A 4 25.26 -43.68 -49.21
N LEU A 5 26.07 -42.67 -48.91
CA LEU A 5 26.34 -42.25 -47.54
C LEU A 5 25.17 -41.35 -47.02
N PHE A 6 24.46 -41.81 -46.01
CA PHE A 6 23.52 -41.00 -45.24
C PHE A 6 24.33 -40.26 -44.18
N LEU A 7 24.44 -38.95 -44.33
CA LEU A 7 24.88 -38.05 -43.25
C LEU A 7 23.69 -37.74 -42.35
N LEU A 8 23.65 -38.33 -41.14
CA LEU A 8 22.74 -37.89 -40.10
C LEU A 8 23.34 -36.62 -39.47
N ALA A 9 22.72 -35.46 -39.73
CA ALA A 9 22.98 -34.25 -39.00
C ALA A 9 22.25 -34.34 -37.64
N ILE A 10 22.98 -34.61 -36.54
CA ILE A 10 22.48 -34.47 -35.18
C ILE A 10 22.47 -32.98 -34.85
N ALA A 11 21.28 -32.37 -34.97
CA ALA A 11 21.05 -31.04 -34.40
C ALA A 11 21.00 -31.16 -32.87
N ALA A 12 22.13 -30.89 -32.21
CA ALA A 12 22.19 -30.74 -30.79
C ALA A 12 21.36 -29.48 -30.40
N MET A 13 20.12 -29.67 -29.95
CA MET A 13 19.39 -28.62 -29.26
C MET A 13 20.16 -28.30 -27.97
N VAL A 14 20.91 -27.23 -27.99
CA VAL A 14 21.40 -26.59 -26.78
C VAL A 14 20.18 -25.97 -26.14
N VAL A 15 19.51 -26.72 -25.28
CA VAL A 15 18.57 -26.16 -24.29
C VAL A 15 19.45 -25.35 -23.36
N ALA A 16 19.59 -24.07 -23.62
CA ALA A 16 20.18 -23.15 -22.68
C ALA A 16 19.33 -23.24 -21.40
N CYS A 17 19.88 -23.89 -20.36
CA CYS A 17 19.36 -23.77 -19.01
C CYS A 17 19.41 -22.29 -18.65
N GLN A 18 18.34 -21.56 -18.90
CA GLN A 18 18.16 -20.26 -18.25
C GLN A 18 18.16 -20.53 -16.75
N PRO A 19 19.02 -19.83 -15.97
CA PRO A 19 18.96 -19.97 -14.53
C PRO A 19 17.52 -19.71 -14.13
N LYS A 20 16.90 -20.66 -13.38
CA LYS A 20 15.57 -20.46 -12.82
C LYS A 20 15.61 -19.10 -12.12
N LYS A 21 14.88 -18.10 -12.66
CA LYS A 21 14.66 -16.83 -11.96
C LYS A 21 14.27 -17.22 -10.54
N LYS A 22 14.99 -16.77 -9.51
CA LYS A 22 14.57 -16.96 -8.12
C LYS A 22 13.16 -16.40 -8.05
N GLY A 23 12.18 -17.30 -7.96
CA GLY A 23 10.79 -16.88 -8.01
C GLY A 23 10.52 -15.97 -6.82
N TYR A 24 10.04 -14.73 -7.09
CA TYR A 24 9.42 -13.95 -6.04
C TYR A 24 8.14 -14.68 -5.62
N THR A 25 7.74 -14.46 -4.37
CA THR A 25 6.53 -15.05 -3.82
C THR A 25 5.64 -13.90 -3.35
N LEU A 26 4.39 -13.91 -3.80
CA LEU A 26 3.40 -12.97 -3.28
C LEU A 26 3.32 -13.11 -1.75
N PRO A 27 3.53 -12.04 -0.97
CA PRO A 27 3.53 -12.12 0.48
C PRO A 27 2.15 -12.51 1.03
N ASP A 28 2.14 -13.06 2.23
CA ASP A 28 0.91 -13.11 3.02
C ASP A 28 0.47 -11.67 3.38
N PRO A 29 -0.83 -11.35 3.43
CA PRO A 29 -1.30 -10.01 3.78
C PRO A 29 -0.73 -9.46 5.09
N HIS A 30 -0.46 -10.28 6.09
CA HIS A 30 0.19 -9.87 7.34
C HIS A 30 1.68 -9.52 7.18
N ASP A 31 2.32 -10.01 6.12
CA ASP A 31 3.74 -9.75 5.83
C ASP A 31 3.94 -8.58 4.87
N VAL A 32 2.86 -7.94 4.44
CA VAL A 32 2.91 -6.85 3.46
C VAL A 32 3.65 -5.64 4.03
N ILE A 33 4.68 -5.23 3.31
CA ILE A 33 5.32 -3.91 3.39
C ILE A 33 5.16 -3.30 2.00
N MET A 34 4.14 -2.48 1.87
CA MET A 34 3.74 -1.88 0.59
C MET A 34 4.37 -0.50 0.43
N TYR A 35 4.80 -0.21 -0.78
CA TYR A 35 5.30 1.11 -1.18
C TYR A 35 4.40 1.65 -2.28
N GLU A 36 3.70 2.72 -1.99
CA GLU A 36 2.84 3.42 -2.93
C GLU A 36 3.67 4.37 -3.79
N VAL A 37 3.55 4.19 -5.10
CA VAL A 37 4.31 4.92 -6.10
C VAL A 37 3.40 5.91 -6.83
N ASN A 38 3.61 7.20 -6.57
CA ASN A 38 3.12 8.26 -7.43
C ASN A 38 4.18 8.55 -8.51
N PRO A 39 3.96 8.24 -9.80
CA PRO A 39 4.97 8.46 -10.83
C PRO A 39 5.45 9.91 -10.94
N LEU A 40 4.57 10.88 -10.66
CA LEU A 40 4.87 12.32 -10.78
C LEU A 40 5.82 12.86 -9.72
N VAL A 41 6.08 12.14 -8.62
CA VAL A 41 7.12 12.56 -7.66
C VAL A 41 8.51 12.06 -8.05
N PHE A 42 8.58 11.11 -8.99
CA PHE A 42 9.84 10.59 -9.50
C PHE A 42 10.34 11.38 -10.72
N ALA A 43 9.47 11.63 -11.69
CA ALA A 43 9.82 12.39 -12.87
C ALA A 43 8.58 13.00 -13.55
N GLN A 44 8.79 14.11 -14.26
CA GLN A 44 7.78 14.73 -15.10
C GLN A 44 7.49 13.85 -16.34
N GLU A 45 8.54 13.27 -16.91
CA GLU A 45 8.48 12.37 -18.07
C GLU A 45 9.42 11.17 -17.85
N GLY A 46 9.06 10.01 -18.38
CA GLY A 46 9.88 8.80 -18.31
C GLY A 46 9.97 8.20 -16.90
N ALA A 47 8.95 8.38 -16.08
CA ALA A 47 8.95 7.99 -14.68
C ALA A 47 9.26 6.50 -14.45
N PHE A 48 8.86 5.59 -15.35
CA PHE A 48 9.15 4.16 -15.20
C PHE A 48 10.65 3.87 -15.10
N ASN A 49 11.48 4.55 -15.90
CA ASN A 49 12.93 4.38 -15.87
C ASN A 49 13.55 4.98 -14.59
N VAL A 50 13.04 6.11 -14.13
CA VAL A 50 13.51 6.74 -12.89
C VAL A 50 13.15 5.88 -11.68
N ILE A 51 11.94 5.35 -11.62
CA ILE A 51 11.51 4.42 -10.57
C ILE A 51 12.39 3.16 -10.58
N ALA A 52 12.67 2.58 -11.77
CA ALA A 52 13.55 1.44 -11.91
C ALA A 52 14.94 1.66 -11.31
N SER A 53 15.50 2.86 -11.47
CA SER A 53 16.81 3.24 -10.88
C SER A 53 16.79 3.31 -9.35
N ARG A 54 15.62 3.41 -8.73
CA ARG A 54 15.45 3.53 -7.28
C ARG A 54 15.05 2.23 -6.57
N LEU A 55 14.78 1.17 -7.32
CA LEU A 55 14.30 -0.09 -6.75
C LEU A 55 15.21 -0.66 -5.66
N ASP A 56 16.54 -0.46 -5.73
CA ASP A 56 17.46 -0.93 -4.69
C ASP A 56 17.25 -0.20 -3.37
N SER A 57 17.05 1.11 -3.40
CA SER A 57 16.78 1.87 -2.18
C SER A 57 15.39 1.54 -1.60
N ILE A 58 14.39 1.34 -2.45
CA ILE A 58 13.05 0.93 -2.01
C ILE A 58 13.11 -0.49 -1.42
N ARG A 59 13.79 -1.42 -2.09
CA ARG A 59 13.97 -2.79 -1.58
C ARG A 59 14.74 -2.84 -0.25
N ALA A 60 15.69 -1.94 -0.03
CA ALA A 60 16.43 -1.83 1.22
C ALA A 60 15.55 -1.45 2.43
N LEU A 61 14.36 -0.91 2.20
CA LEU A 61 13.31 -0.72 3.20
C LEU A 61 12.48 -1.99 3.45
N HIS A 62 12.90 -3.15 2.95
CA HIS A 62 12.16 -4.42 3.03
C HIS A 62 10.79 -4.43 2.33
N VAL A 63 10.52 -3.45 1.46
CA VAL A 63 9.33 -3.42 0.62
C VAL A 63 9.22 -4.74 -0.15
N ASN A 64 8.02 -5.32 -0.14
CA ASN A 64 7.71 -6.56 -0.85
C ASN A 64 6.50 -6.45 -1.77
N VAL A 65 5.80 -5.30 -1.73
CA VAL A 65 4.73 -4.95 -2.68
C VAL A 65 4.92 -3.52 -3.15
N MET A 66 5.02 -3.32 -4.46
CA MET A 66 4.97 -2.01 -5.12
C MET A 66 3.54 -1.77 -5.59
N TRP A 67 2.90 -0.74 -5.09
CA TRP A 67 1.60 -0.29 -5.59
C TRP A 67 1.79 0.95 -6.44
N PHE A 68 1.50 0.83 -7.74
CA PHE A 68 1.53 1.95 -8.68
C PHE A 68 0.17 2.63 -8.73
N MET A 69 0.10 3.93 -8.42
CA MET A 69 -1.04 4.78 -8.75
C MET A 69 -1.37 4.65 -10.24
N PRO A 70 -2.54 5.11 -10.72
CA PRO A 70 -2.96 4.87 -12.10
C PRO A 70 -1.88 5.26 -13.11
N THR A 71 -1.46 4.29 -13.90
CA THR A 71 -0.45 4.45 -14.98
C THR A 71 -1.07 4.34 -16.37
N TYR A 72 -2.39 4.30 -16.45
CA TYR A 72 -3.15 4.14 -17.68
C TYR A 72 -3.12 5.41 -18.53
N GLU A 73 -3.48 5.28 -19.84
CA GLU A 73 -3.72 6.44 -20.67
C GLU A 73 -4.79 7.32 -20.04
N GLN A 74 -4.45 8.59 -19.85
CA GLN A 74 -5.27 9.56 -19.16
C GLN A 74 -6.13 10.34 -20.15
N GLY A 75 -7.40 10.60 -19.80
CA GLY A 75 -8.29 11.47 -20.57
C GLY A 75 -7.89 12.93 -20.52
N VAL A 76 -8.41 13.68 -21.47
CA VAL A 76 -8.16 15.12 -21.56
C VAL A 76 -9.45 15.94 -21.44
N LEU A 77 -10.60 15.36 -21.76
CA LEU A 77 -11.88 16.06 -21.69
C LEU A 77 -12.34 16.14 -20.22
N LYS A 78 -12.41 17.35 -19.70
CA LYS A 78 -12.75 17.68 -18.29
C LYS A 78 -11.82 17.08 -17.22
N ALA A 79 -10.74 16.37 -17.58
CA ALA A 79 -9.97 15.49 -16.70
C ALA A 79 -9.14 16.19 -15.62
N LYS A 80 -8.95 17.51 -15.64
CA LYS A 80 -8.19 18.30 -14.65
C LYS A 80 -6.81 17.73 -14.28
N ASP A 81 -6.14 17.06 -15.23
CA ASP A 81 -4.86 16.35 -15.04
C ASP A 81 -4.90 15.21 -14.01
N SER A 82 -6.09 14.70 -13.66
CA SER A 82 -6.23 13.58 -12.73
C SER A 82 -5.79 12.26 -13.33
N PRO A 83 -4.88 11.50 -12.71
CA PRO A 83 -4.52 10.15 -13.18
C PRO A 83 -5.68 9.16 -13.03
N TYR A 84 -6.72 9.50 -12.28
CA TYR A 84 -7.94 8.71 -12.13
C TYR A 84 -8.95 8.91 -13.25
N CYS A 85 -8.72 9.85 -14.16
CA CYS A 85 -9.52 10.02 -15.37
C CYS A 85 -8.99 9.09 -16.48
N ILE A 86 -9.32 7.80 -16.42
CA ILE A 86 -8.83 6.77 -17.34
C ILE A 86 -9.47 6.92 -18.71
N ARG A 87 -8.66 7.04 -19.79
CA ARG A 87 -9.11 7.05 -21.19
C ARG A 87 -9.09 5.68 -21.83
N ASP A 88 -8.08 4.87 -21.51
CA ASP A 88 -7.98 3.49 -21.99
C ASP A 88 -7.36 2.61 -20.90
N TYR A 89 -8.14 1.63 -20.43
CA TYR A 89 -7.68 0.68 -19.44
C TYR A 89 -6.56 -0.25 -19.89
N LYS A 90 -6.28 -0.37 -21.18
CA LYS A 90 -5.27 -1.28 -21.74
C LYS A 90 -4.04 -0.56 -22.30
N ALA A 91 -3.96 0.75 -22.15
CA ALA A 91 -2.83 1.56 -22.57
C ALA A 91 -2.14 2.24 -21.37
N VAL A 92 -0.84 2.51 -21.46
CA VAL A 92 -0.08 3.28 -20.47
C VAL A 92 -0.06 4.76 -20.82
N ASN A 93 0.05 5.60 -19.79
CA ASN A 93 0.29 7.03 -19.98
C ASN A 93 1.68 7.25 -20.59
N ALA A 94 1.71 7.77 -21.81
CA ALA A 94 2.95 8.01 -22.56
C ALA A 94 3.95 8.95 -21.85
N LYS A 95 3.47 9.82 -20.93
CA LYS A 95 4.34 10.64 -20.09
C LYS A 95 5.25 9.80 -19.17
N TYR A 96 4.78 8.62 -18.71
CA TYR A 96 5.54 7.77 -17.80
C TYR A 96 6.51 6.83 -18.53
N GLY A 97 6.25 6.55 -19.81
CA GLY A 97 7.03 5.66 -20.66
C GLY A 97 6.13 4.81 -21.56
N THR A 98 6.73 3.80 -22.19
CA THR A 98 6.02 2.82 -23.03
C THR A 98 5.50 1.65 -22.22
N LEU A 99 4.63 0.83 -22.81
CA LEU A 99 4.20 -0.44 -22.22
C LEU A 99 5.39 -1.38 -21.96
N ASP A 100 6.38 -1.39 -22.86
CA ASP A 100 7.59 -2.20 -22.70
C ASP A 100 8.47 -1.67 -21.55
N ASP A 101 8.51 -0.36 -21.32
CA ASP A 101 9.17 0.22 -20.16
C ASP A 101 8.50 -0.24 -18.87
N PHE A 102 7.17 -0.26 -18.85
CA PHE A 102 6.43 -0.73 -17.67
C PHE A 102 6.61 -2.25 -17.43
N LYS A 103 6.54 -3.07 -18.51
CA LYS A 103 6.83 -4.52 -18.41
C LYS A 103 8.23 -4.76 -17.83
N ARG A 104 9.22 -4.02 -18.32
CA ARG A 104 10.60 -4.11 -17.80
C ARG A 104 10.68 -3.70 -16.33
N LEU A 105 9.97 -2.66 -15.91
CA LEU A 105 9.91 -2.24 -14.52
C LEU A 105 9.30 -3.31 -13.62
N VAL A 106 8.21 -3.95 -14.05
CA VAL A 106 7.58 -5.09 -13.35
C VAL A 106 8.56 -6.26 -13.22
N ASP A 107 9.26 -6.64 -14.29
CA ASP A 107 10.28 -7.68 -14.26
C ASP A 107 11.40 -7.36 -13.25
N LEU A 108 11.90 -6.12 -13.24
CA LEU A 108 12.92 -5.67 -12.28
C LEU A 108 12.43 -5.72 -10.84
N CYS A 109 11.17 -5.38 -10.57
CA CYS A 109 10.56 -5.54 -9.24
C CYS A 109 10.57 -7.01 -8.82
N HIS A 110 10.15 -7.92 -9.71
CA HIS A 110 10.13 -9.36 -9.47
C HIS A 110 11.54 -9.93 -9.21
N GLU A 111 12.55 -9.49 -9.98
CA GLU A 111 13.95 -9.88 -9.78
C GLU A 111 14.48 -9.48 -8.40
N LYS A 112 13.98 -8.37 -7.85
CA LYS A 112 14.32 -7.89 -6.51
C LYS A 112 13.42 -8.48 -5.42
N GLY A 113 12.50 -9.38 -5.76
CA GLY A 113 11.60 -10.04 -4.81
C GLY A 113 10.46 -9.15 -4.33
N MET A 114 10.01 -8.21 -5.16
CA MET A 114 8.85 -7.34 -4.90
C MET A 114 7.73 -7.69 -5.87
N SER A 115 6.52 -7.91 -5.36
CA SER A 115 5.30 -8.02 -6.15
C SER A 115 4.84 -6.65 -6.62
N VAL A 116 4.10 -6.60 -7.72
CA VAL A 116 3.57 -5.36 -8.28
C VAL A 116 2.05 -5.40 -8.34
N ILE A 117 1.40 -4.43 -7.72
CA ILE A 117 -0.04 -4.20 -7.91
C ILE A 117 -0.26 -2.85 -8.57
N MET A 118 -1.33 -2.74 -9.36
CA MET A 118 -1.75 -1.50 -10.00
C MET A 118 -3.01 -0.95 -9.33
N ASP A 119 -3.16 0.34 -9.40
CA ASP A 119 -4.42 0.99 -9.06
C ASP A 119 -5.49 0.66 -10.09
N TRP A 120 -6.68 0.27 -9.68
CA TRP A 120 -7.79 -0.06 -10.57
C TRP A 120 -8.99 0.83 -10.31
N VAL A 121 -9.24 1.74 -11.24
CA VAL A 121 -10.34 2.69 -11.16
C VAL A 121 -11.58 2.07 -11.79
N ALA A 122 -12.40 1.38 -10.98
CA ALA A 122 -13.57 0.67 -11.48
C ALA A 122 -14.84 1.53 -11.55
N ASN A 123 -14.95 2.55 -10.68
CA ASN A 123 -16.19 3.28 -10.50
C ASN A 123 -16.57 4.19 -11.67
N HIS A 124 -15.57 4.73 -12.38
CA HIS A 124 -15.75 5.77 -13.39
C HIS A 124 -14.64 5.76 -14.44
N THR A 125 -14.83 6.52 -15.51
CA THR A 125 -13.82 6.76 -16.56
C THR A 125 -13.71 8.24 -16.87
N SER A 126 -12.75 8.62 -17.73
CA SER A 126 -12.76 9.97 -18.33
C SER A 126 -13.96 10.15 -19.29
N TRP A 127 -14.30 11.41 -19.58
CA TRP A 127 -15.36 11.77 -20.51
C TRP A 127 -15.02 11.49 -22.00
N ASP A 128 -13.77 11.15 -22.29
CA ASP A 128 -13.28 10.76 -23.62
C ASP A 128 -12.74 9.32 -23.62
N HIS A 129 -13.25 8.48 -22.72
CA HIS A 129 -12.92 7.07 -22.66
C HIS A 129 -13.27 6.35 -23.96
N VAL A 130 -12.44 5.41 -24.40
CA VAL A 130 -12.62 4.67 -25.66
C VAL A 130 -13.95 3.92 -25.75
N TRP A 131 -14.58 3.55 -24.63
CA TRP A 131 -15.91 2.91 -24.64
C TRP A 131 -17.07 3.87 -24.91
N MET A 132 -16.90 5.15 -24.61
CA MET A 132 -18.02 6.08 -24.54
C MET A 132 -18.73 6.30 -25.90
N ALA A 133 -17.98 6.24 -27.00
CA ALA A 133 -18.55 6.44 -28.33
C ALA A 133 -19.39 5.23 -28.81
N ASP A 134 -18.93 4.02 -28.50
CA ASP A 134 -19.54 2.79 -29.00
C ASP A 134 -20.55 2.17 -28.01
N HIS A 135 -20.41 2.49 -26.73
CA HIS A 135 -21.18 1.93 -25.60
C HIS A 135 -21.67 3.01 -24.63
N PRO A 136 -22.48 4.00 -25.07
CA PRO A 136 -23.03 5.02 -24.16
C PRO A 136 -23.92 4.40 -23.07
N ASP A 137 -24.53 3.24 -23.32
CA ASP A 137 -25.35 2.46 -22.37
C ASP A 137 -24.54 1.82 -21.22
N TRP A 138 -23.21 1.86 -21.30
CA TRP A 138 -22.32 1.41 -20.22
C TRP A 138 -22.16 2.48 -19.12
N TYR A 139 -22.73 3.66 -19.32
CA TYR A 139 -22.66 4.79 -18.39
C TYR A 139 -24.00 5.06 -17.73
N THR A 140 -23.96 5.63 -16.54
CA THR A 140 -25.15 6.07 -15.83
C THR A 140 -25.72 7.33 -16.47
N HIS A 141 -27.05 7.38 -16.65
CA HIS A 141 -27.76 8.50 -17.23
C HIS A 141 -28.67 9.16 -16.21
N ASP A 142 -28.81 10.49 -16.32
CA ASP A 142 -29.82 11.26 -15.60
C ASP A 142 -31.24 11.07 -16.19
N ALA A 143 -32.22 11.72 -15.61
CA ALA A 143 -33.63 11.64 -16.06
C ALA A 143 -33.84 12.22 -17.47
N GLU A 144 -32.94 13.09 -17.91
CA GLU A 144 -32.94 13.74 -19.24
C GLU A 144 -32.22 12.91 -20.29
N GLY A 145 -31.57 11.79 -19.88
CA GLY A 145 -30.84 10.88 -20.76
C GLY A 145 -29.37 11.28 -21.00
N ASN A 146 -28.81 12.21 -20.24
CA ASN A 146 -27.41 12.57 -20.33
C ASN A 146 -26.55 11.67 -19.44
N ILE A 147 -25.35 11.32 -19.90
CA ILE A 147 -24.36 10.64 -19.06
C ILE A 147 -23.98 11.57 -17.89
N THR A 148 -23.88 11.02 -16.70
CA THR A 148 -23.62 11.76 -15.47
C THR A 148 -22.32 11.33 -14.79
N TRP A 149 -21.92 12.05 -13.72
CA TRP A 149 -20.82 11.67 -12.83
C TRP A 149 -21.35 10.91 -11.61
N PRO A 150 -20.47 10.28 -10.82
CA PRO A 150 -20.87 9.47 -9.67
C PRO A 150 -21.76 10.23 -8.69
N ALA A 151 -22.94 9.67 -8.41
CA ALA A 151 -23.95 10.32 -7.58
C ALA A 151 -23.42 10.56 -6.14
N GLY A 152 -23.79 11.72 -5.58
CA GLY A 152 -23.37 12.11 -4.23
C GLY A 152 -21.94 12.62 -4.12
N THR A 153 -21.23 12.77 -5.24
CA THR A 153 -19.87 13.32 -5.32
C THR A 153 -19.86 14.66 -6.05
N ASN A 154 -18.70 15.33 -6.02
CA ASN A 154 -18.40 16.51 -6.84
C ASN A 154 -17.40 16.18 -7.96
N TRP A 155 -17.32 14.92 -8.38
CA TRP A 155 -16.35 14.40 -9.36
C TRP A 155 -16.82 14.63 -10.80
N GLU A 156 -17.07 15.90 -11.15
CA GLU A 156 -17.56 16.31 -12.48
C GLU A 156 -16.55 16.05 -13.61
N ASP A 157 -15.30 15.73 -13.27
CA ASP A 157 -14.22 15.43 -14.19
C ASP A 157 -14.25 13.99 -14.71
N VAL A 158 -15.14 13.12 -14.20
CA VAL A 158 -15.28 11.73 -14.60
C VAL A 158 -16.72 11.36 -14.92
N ALA A 159 -16.92 10.29 -15.70
CA ALA A 159 -18.20 9.73 -16.08
C ALA A 159 -18.49 8.42 -15.33
N ASP A 160 -19.66 8.33 -14.72
CA ASP A 160 -20.08 7.20 -13.90
C ASP A 160 -20.42 5.96 -14.74
N LEU A 161 -19.94 4.79 -14.31
CA LEU A 161 -20.19 3.52 -15.00
C LEU A 161 -21.48 2.85 -14.48
N ASN A 162 -22.25 2.31 -15.42
CA ASN A 162 -23.51 1.60 -15.13
C ASN A 162 -23.23 0.12 -14.84
N PHE A 163 -23.17 -0.23 -13.55
CA PHE A 163 -22.97 -1.62 -13.11
C PHE A 163 -24.16 -2.57 -13.33
N ASP A 164 -25.31 -2.07 -13.75
CA ASP A 164 -26.43 -2.94 -14.18
C ASP A 164 -26.18 -3.53 -15.59
N ASN A 165 -25.23 -2.95 -16.36
CA ASN A 165 -24.88 -3.43 -17.68
C ASN A 165 -23.88 -4.61 -17.58
N ALA A 166 -24.31 -5.79 -17.99
CA ALA A 166 -23.50 -7.02 -17.91
C ALA A 166 -22.29 -7.02 -18.83
N ASP A 167 -22.41 -6.41 -20.02
CA ASP A 167 -21.31 -6.37 -21.00
C ASP A 167 -20.20 -5.42 -20.53
N MET A 168 -20.57 -4.28 -19.91
CA MET A 168 -19.61 -3.39 -19.25
C MET A 168 -18.82 -4.13 -18.17
N ARG A 169 -19.49 -4.88 -17.29
CA ARG A 169 -18.83 -5.68 -16.26
C ARG A 169 -17.82 -6.67 -16.85
N LEU A 170 -18.18 -7.36 -17.92
CA LEU A 170 -17.29 -8.32 -18.58
C LEU A 170 -16.11 -7.64 -19.23
N ALA A 171 -16.31 -6.50 -19.90
CA ALA A 171 -15.23 -5.70 -20.49
C ALA A 171 -14.25 -5.18 -19.41
N MET A 172 -14.77 -4.74 -18.26
CA MET A 172 -13.97 -4.32 -17.10
C MET A 172 -13.09 -5.48 -16.58
N ILE A 173 -13.68 -6.66 -16.38
CA ILE A 173 -12.95 -7.86 -15.94
C ILE A 173 -11.90 -8.30 -16.97
N ASP A 174 -12.21 -8.23 -18.27
CA ASP A 174 -11.26 -8.53 -19.34
C ASP A 174 -10.07 -7.56 -19.33
N ALA A 175 -10.32 -6.27 -19.09
CA ALA A 175 -9.26 -5.28 -18.94
C ALA A 175 -8.38 -5.56 -17.70
N MET A 176 -8.96 -6.02 -16.58
CA MET A 176 -8.16 -6.47 -15.43
C MET A 176 -7.28 -7.68 -15.79
N LYS A 177 -7.83 -8.67 -16.48
CA LYS A 177 -7.07 -9.87 -16.89
C LYS A 177 -5.92 -9.54 -17.85
N TYR A 178 -6.09 -8.53 -18.69
CA TYR A 178 -5.05 -8.08 -19.61
C TYR A 178 -3.72 -7.78 -18.90
N TRP A 179 -3.74 -6.98 -17.82
CA TRP A 179 -2.51 -6.59 -17.11
C TRP A 179 -1.83 -7.77 -16.42
N VAL A 180 -2.61 -8.71 -15.90
CA VAL A 180 -2.05 -9.93 -15.30
C VAL A 180 -1.40 -10.83 -16.34
N ASN A 181 -2.04 -10.99 -17.52
CA ASN A 181 -1.56 -11.88 -18.57
C ASN A 181 -0.41 -11.26 -19.38
N GLU A 182 -0.56 -9.99 -19.78
CA GLU A 182 0.36 -9.34 -20.72
C GLU A 182 1.55 -8.66 -20.01
N VAL A 183 1.35 -8.17 -18.81
CA VAL A 183 2.37 -7.42 -18.07
C VAL A 183 2.92 -8.23 -16.89
N GLY A 184 2.13 -9.17 -16.36
CA GLY A 184 2.55 -10.05 -15.29
C GLY A 184 2.40 -9.44 -13.90
N ILE A 185 1.55 -8.43 -13.70
CA ILE A 185 1.30 -7.85 -12.37
C ILE A 185 0.71 -8.86 -11.40
N ASP A 186 0.75 -8.57 -10.11
CA ASP A 186 0.41 -9.47 -9.01
C ASP A 186 -0.91 -9.14 -8.31
N GLY A 187 -1.64 -8.18 -8.81
CA GLY A 187 -2.93 -7.80 -8.24
C GLY A 187 -3.28 -6.34 -8.40
N TYR A 188 -4.23 -5.90 -7.58
CA TYR A 188 -4.80 -4.56 -7.68
C TYR A 188 -5.05 -3.93 -6.32
N ARG A 189 -4.88 -2.61 -6.24
CA ARG A 189 -5.61 -1.75 -5.32
C ARG A 189 -6.82 -1.22 -6.08
N CYS A 190 -8.02 -1.54 -5.63
CA CYS A 190 -9.26 -1.13 -6.27
C CYS A 190 -9.74 0.20 -5.66
N ASP A 191 -9.71 1.23 -6.50
CA ASP A 191 -10.08 2.60 -6.20
C ASP A 191 -11.56 2.73 -5.82
N ALA A 192 -11.88 3.63 -4.88
CA ALA A 192 -13.23 3.96 -4.47
C ALA A 192 -14.15 2.73 -4.30
N ALA A 193 -13.61 1.65 -3.73
CA ALA A 193 -14.30 0.35 -3.72
C ALA A 193 -15.62 0.36 -2.95
N ASP A 194 -15.82 1.30 -2.02
CA ASP A 194 -17.08 1.49 -1.30
C ASP A 194 -18.22 2.00 -2.20
N PHE A 195 -17.92 2.64 -3.34
CA PHE A 195 -18.90 3.13 -4.32
C PHE A 195 -19.34 2.07 -5.33
N VAL A 196 -18.52 1.04 -5.53
CA VAL A 196 -18.78 -0.03 -6.51
C VAL A 196 -19.62 -1.14 -5.87
N PRO A 197 -20.63 -1.70 -6.58
CA PRO A 197 -21.50 -2.73 -6.04
C PRO A 197 -20.76 -4.00 -5.59
N PHE A 198 -21.22 -4.57 -4.48
CA PHE A 198 -20.66 -5.82 -3.92
C PHE A 198 -20.66 -6.97 -4.92
N ASP A 199 -21.77 -7.16 -5.63
CA ASP A 199 -21.95 -8.27 -6.58
C ASP A 199 -21.01 -8.16 -7.79
N PHE A 200 -20.67 -6.93 -8.22
CA PHE A 200 -19.61 -6.74 -9.21
C PHE A 200 -18.24 -7.12 -8.63
N TRP A 201 -17.90 -6.66 -7.43
CA TRP A 201 -16.64 -7.04 -6.82
C TRP A 201 -16.52 -8.55 -6.65
N LYS A 202 -17.60 -9.20 -6.22
CA LYS A 202 -17.64 -10.67 -6.11
C LYS A 202 -17.37 -11.34 -7.45
N GLN A 203 -18.03 -10.90 -8.52
CA GLN A 203 -17.83 -11.38 -9.89
C GLN A 203 -16.40 -11.16 -10.39
N ALA A 204 -15.87 -9.96 -10.19
CA ALA A 204 -14.52 -9.58 -10.64
C ALA A 204 -13.45 -10.37 -9.89
N VAL A 205 -13.51 -10.39 -8.55
CA VAL A 205 -12.53 -11.09 -7.73
C VAL A 205 -12.57 -12.60 -7.96
N ASP A 206 -13.74 -13.23 -8.08
CA ASP A 206 -13.87 -14.66 -8.42
C ASP A 206 -13.21 -14.94 -9.78
N SER A 207 -13.43 -14.07 -10.77
CA SER A 207 -12.80 -14.20 -12.10
C SER A 207 -11.27 -14.07 -12.03
N MET A 208 -10.75 -13.19 -11.18
CA MET A 208 -9.31 -13.04 -10.95
C MET A 208 -8.73 -14.23 -10.18
N ARG A 209 -9.45 -14.77 -9.19
CA ARG A 209 -9.06 -15.98 -8.42
C ARG A 209 -9.05 -17.25 -9.27
N ALA A 210 -9.83 -17.30 -10.34
CA ALA A 210 -9.82 -18.42 -11.29
C ALA A 210 -8.57 -18.44 -12.20
N MET A 211 -7.77 -17.37 -12.20
CA MET A 211 -6.50 -17.34 -12.96
C MET A 211 -5.45 -18.27 -12.31
N PRO A 212 -4.50 -18.81 -13.08
CA PRO A 212 -3.45 -19.69 -12.54
C PRO A 212 -2.52 -19.02 -11.52
N LYS A 213 -2.44 -17.69 -11.54
CA LYS A 213 -1.60 -16.89 -10.65
C LYS A 213 -2.39 -16.41 -9.43
N ARG A 214 -1.82 -16.61 -8.23
CA ARG A 214 -2.36 -15.95 -7.02
C ARG A 214 -2.16 -14.43 -7.14
N LEU A 215 -3.19 -13.67 -6.82
CA LEU A 215 -3.18 -12.21 -6.87
C LEU A 215 -3.48 -11.61 -5.50
N LEU A 216 -2.93 -10.44 -5.22
CA LEU A 216 -3.25 -9.62 -4.06
C LEU A 216 -4.34 -8.63 -4.46
N MET A 217 -5.47 -8.67 -3.76
CA MET A 217 -6.60 -7.78 -3.98
C MET A 217 -6.81 -6.89 -2.75
N LEU A 218 -6.57 -5.59 -2.92
CA LEU A 218 -6.72 -4.56 -1.91
C LEU A 218 -7.88 -3.63 -2.28
N ALA A 219 -8.87 -3.49 -1.40
CA ALA A 219 -9.96 -2.54 -1.59
C ALA A 219 -9.65 -1.20 -0.90
N GLU A 220 -9.76 -0.10 -1.62
CA GLU A 220 -9.86 1.21 -1.00
C GLU A 220 -11.28 1.40 -0.44
N GLY A 221 -11.42 1.28 0.84
CA GLY A 221 -12.68 1.38 1.53
C GLY A 221 -12.63 0.69 2.87
N LYS A 222 -13.71 0.80 3.62
CA LYS A 222 -13.79 0.23 4.97
C LYS A 222 -14.92 -0.79 5.14
N ARG A 223 -15.75 -1.03 4.12
CA ARG A 223 -16.85 -2.00 4.17
C ARG A 223 -16.30 -3.39 4.45
N ALA A 224 -16.91 -4.09 5.41
CA ALA A 224 -16.50 -5.45 5.79
C ALA A 224 -16.78 -6.47 4.70
N ASP A 225 -17.81 -6.25 3.86
CA ASP A 225 -18.21 -7.14 2.77
C ASP A 225 -17.20 -7.22 1.61
N HIS A 226 -16.21 -6.33 1.56
CA HIS A 226 -15.05 -6.50 0.66
C HIS A 226 -14.38 -7.87 0.87
N PHE A 227 -14.30 -8.33 2.11
CA PHE A 227 -13.70 -9.63 2.41
C PHE A 227 -14.58 -10.79 1.93
N ASP A 228 -15.92 -10.64 1.95
CA ASP A 228 -16.87 -11.61 1.41
C ASP A 228 -16.84 -11.62 -0.13
N ALA A 229 -16.56 -10.47 -0.75
CA ALA A 229 -16.28 -10.40 -2.19
C ALA A 229 -14.95 -11.07 -2.58
N GLY A 230 -14.06 -11.36 -1.61
CA GLY A 230 -12.81 -12.11 -1.82
C GLY A 230 -11.54 -11.26 -1.78
N PHE A 231 -11.61 -9.98 -1.37
CA PHE A 231 -10.43 -9.17 -1.15
C PHE A 231 -9.55 -9.73 -0.03
N ASP A 232 -8.24 -9.53 -0.14
CA ASP A 232 -7.27 -9.95 0.88
C ASP A 232 -7.15 -8.91 1.99
N MET A 233 -7.22 -7.63 1.61
CA MET A 233 -7.04 -6.46 2.48
C MET A 233 -8.04 -5.37 2.12
N ASN A 234 -8.34 -4.50 3.10
CA ASN A 234 -8.94 -3.20 2.86
C ASN A 234 -8.30 -2.11 3.75
N TYR A 235 -8.70 -0.86 3.55
CA TYR A 235 -8.09 0.29 4.21
C TYR A 235 -8.49 0.45 5.67
N SER A 236 -7.58 1.00 6.46
CA SER A 236 -7.75 1.35 7.87
C SER A 236 -7.98 2.85 8.03
N TRP A 237 -8.99 3.39 7.34
CA TRP A 237 -9.32 4.81 7.34
C TRP A 237 -9.69 5.34 8.74
N ASP A 238 -10.46 4.56 9.50
CA ASP A 238 -10.90 5.01 10.84
C ASP A 238 -9.70 5.10 11.79
N TYR A 239 -8.74 4.17 11.71
CA TYR A 239 -7.52 4.23 12.50
C TYR A 239 -6.61 5.41 12.10
N MET A 240 -6.42 5.65 10.82
CA MET A 240 -5.64 6.79 10.34
C MET A 240 -6.23 8.12 10.84
N ASN A 241 -7.56 8.26 10.77
CA ASN A 241 -8.26 9.45 11.28
C ASN A 241 -8.14 9.58 12.81
N ALA A 242 -8.22 8.46 13.55
CA ALA A 242 -8.01 8.45 15.00
C ALA A 242 -6.57 8.87 15.35
N ASN A 243 -5.59 8.36 14.58
CA ASN A 243 -4.18 8.71 14.75
C ASN A 243 -3.94 10.22 14.56
N ARG A 244 -4.48 10.79 13.50
CA ARG A 244 -4.46 12.24 13.27
C ARG A 244 -5.03 13.03 14.43
N ASN A 245 -6.18 12.62 14.98
CA ASN A 245 -6.79 13.29 16.14
C ASN A 245 -5.91 13.20 17.41
N VAL A 246 -5.21 12.08 17.61
CA VAL A 246 -4.31 11.90 18.76
C VAL A 246 -3.12 12.84 18.69
N PHE A 247 -2.52 13.01 17.50
CA PHE A 247 -1.31 13.84 17.34
C PHE A 247 -1.62 15.34 17.18
N GLN A 248 -2.76 15.70 16.56
CA GLN A 248 -3.09 17.11 16.31
C GLN A 248 -3.94 17.76 17.40
N ARG A 249 -4.79 16.98 18.07
CA ARG A 249 -5.82 17.50 18.98
C ARG A 249 -5.64 17.03 20.41
N ASP A 250 -4.49 16.45 20.73
CA ASP A 250 -4.20 15.86 22.04
C ASP A 250 -5.28 14.88 22.56
N SER A 251 -6.00 14.24 21.61
CA SER A 251 -6.95 13.19 21.96
C SER A 251 -6.23 12.02 22.63
N SER A 252 -6.91 11.33 23.55
CA SER A 252 -6.30 10.20 24.26
C SER A 252 -5.83 9.10 23.31
N ALA A 253 -4.63 8.56 23.54
CA ALA A 253 -4.10 7.40 22.84
C ALA A 253 -5.00 6.15 22.95
N LEU A 254 -5.89 6.10 23.93
CA LEU A 254 -6.91 5.04 24.06
C LEU A 254 -7.81 4.92 22.84
N ILE A 255 -8.05 6.01 22.12
CA ILE A 255 -8.85 6.01 20.90
C ILE A 255 -8.24 5.08 19.85
N LEU A 256 -6.91 5.01 19.75
CA LEU A 256 -6.22 4.14 18.79
C LEU A 256 -6.51 2.67 19.09
N LEU A 257 -6.44 2.27 20.35
CA LEU A 257 -6.75 0.90 20.78
C LEU A 257 -8.23 0.55 20.56
N GLN A 258 -9.12 1.49 20.85
CA GLN A 258 -10.57 1.32 20.63
C GLN A 258 -10.90 1.19 19.14
N THR A 259 -10.33 2.06 18.32
CA THR A 259 -10.55 2.03 16.86
C THR A 259 -9.98 0.77 16.25
N ASP A 260 -8.77 0.36 16.65
CA ASP A 260 -8.17 -0.90 16.22
C ASP A 260 -9.08 -2.09 16.55
N TYR A 261 -9.60 -2.14 17.78
CA TYR A 261 -10.54 -3.19 18.20
C TYR A 261 -11.80 -3.19 17.31
N MET A 262 -12.44 -2.02 17.12
CA MET A 262 -13.64 -1.91 16.30
C MET A 262 -13.42 -2.33 14.85
N GLU A 263 -12.30 -1.91 14.23
CA GLU A 263 -11.99 -2.30 12.85
C GLU A 263 -11.82 -3.81 12.69
N TYR A 264 -11.19 -4.47 13.67
CA TYR A 264 -10.90 -5.91 13.60
C TYR A 264 -12.04 -6.80 14.12
N ASP A 265 -12.97 -6.26 14.91
CA ASP A 265 -14.18 -6.96 15.33
C ASP A 265 -15.19 -7.13 14.18
N THR A 266 -15.13 -6.24 13.19
CA THR A 266 -16.06 -6.23 12.04
C THR A 266 -15.59 -7.05 10.84
N ILE A 267 -14.36 -7.55 10.82
CA ILE A 267 -13.81 -8.30 9.69
C ILE A 267 -13.58 -9.77 10.00
N PRO A 268 -13.62 -10.67 9.00
CA PRO A 268 -13.41 -12.09 9.23
C PRO A 268 -12.02 -12.37 9.84
N LYS A 269 -11.97 -13.36 10.73
CA LYS A 269 -10.71 -13.76 11.38
C LYS A 269 -9.63 -14.11 10.35
N GLY A 270 -8.42 -13.55 10.53
CA GLY A 270 -7.29 -13.77 9.63
C GLY A 270 -7.22 -12.82 8.44
N LYS A 271 -8.21 -11.93 8.29
CA LYS A 271 -8.13 -10.81 7.33
C LYS A 271 -7.34 -9.65 7.90
N VAL A 272 -6.83 -8.79 7.02
CA VAL A 272 -5.85 -7.77 7.35
C VAL A 272 -6.29 -6.40 6.84
N LYS A 273 -6.13 -5.39 7.67
CA LYS A 273 -6.24 -3.98 7.28
C LYS A 273 -4.90 -3.45 6.78
N LEU A 274 -4.90 -2.59 5.77
CA LEU A 274 -3.72 -1.81 5.38
C LEU A 274 -3.57 -0.62 6.32
N ARG A 275 -2.44 -0.52 7.01
CA ARG A 275 -2.12 0.53 7.98
C ARG A 275 -1.20 1.58 7.37
N PHE A 276 -1.55 2.83 7.53
CA PHE A 276 -0.81 3.97 6.99
C PHE A 276 -1.02 5.23 7.82
N ILE A 277 -0.09 6.14 7.73
CA ILE A 277 -0.21 7.49 8.29
C ILE A 277 -0.51 8.53 7.20
N THR A 278 -0.30 8.17 5.94
CA THR A 278 -0.58 8.97 4.75
C THR A 278 -0.66 8.08 3.52
N ASN A 279 -1.26 8.60 2.46
CA ASN A 279 -1.30 8.07 1.09
C ASN A 279 -1.29 9.26 0.12
N HIS A 280 -1.53 9.03 -1.18
CA HIS A 280 -1.55 10.11 -2.19
C HIS A 280 -2.64 11.16 -1.94
N ASP A 281 -3.83 10.76 -1.46
CA ASP A 281 -4.94 11.69 -1.16
C ASP A 281 -4.60 12.60 0.01
N GLU A 282 -4.14 12.00 1.10
CA GLU A 282 -3.79 12.73 2.32
C GLU A 282 -2.58 13.64 2.11
N ALA A 283 -1.57 13.16 1.38
CA ALA A 283 -0.37 13.93 1.05
C ALA A 283 -0.65 15.14 0.14
N ALA A 284 -1.74 15.14 -0.60
CA ALA A 284 -2.22 16.30 -1.36
C ALA A 284 -2.72 17.42 -0.42
N GLY A 285 -3.26 17.06 0.72
CA GLY A 285 -3.72 18.00 1.75
C GLY A 285 -2.61 18.45 2.71
N HIS A 286 -1.89 17.51 3.29
CA HIS A 286 -0.83 17.75 4.29
C HIS A 286 0.28 16.71 4.17
N SER A 287 1.55 17.14 4.31
CA SER A 287 2.63 16.17 4.46
C SER A 287 2.55 15.48 5.83
N PRO A 288 3.06 14.24 5.99
CA PRO A 288 3.12 13.61 7.31
C PRO A 288 3.90 14.42 8.35
N VAL A 289 4.88 15.19 7.91
CA VAL A 289 5.66 16.08 8.79
C VAL A 289 4.79 17.22 9.32
N GLU A 290 3.95 17.81 8.48
CA GLU A 290 2.97 18.84 8.88
C GLU A 290 1.88 18.22 9.77
N GLU A 291 1.36 17.05 9.38
CA GLU A 291 0.22 16.39 10.01
C GLU A 291 0.51 15.94 11.45
N TYR A 292 1.70 15.39 11.71
CA TYR A 292 2.04 14.74 12.98
C TYR A 292 3.02 15.53 13.86
N GLY A 293 3.10 16.86 13.68
CA GLY A 293 3.89 17.72 14.57
C GLY A 293 5.42 17.62 14.37
N GLY A 294 5.85 17.44 13.14
CA GLY A 294 7.25 17.39 12.74
C GLY A 294 7.76 16.00 12.40
N VAL A 295 9.03 15.92 12.02
CA VAL A 295 9.68 14.66 11.62
C VAL A 295 9.58 13.58 12.71
N ARG A 296 9.81 13.94 13.98
CA ARG A 296 9.76 12.99 15.11
C ARG A 296 8.34 12.48 15.34
N GLY A 297 7.35 13.35 15.26
CA GLY A 297 5.94 12.99 15.40
C GLY A 297 5.49 12.06 14.28
N SER A 298 5.87 12.33 13.02
CA SER A 298 5.52 11.44 11.90
C SER A 298 6.13 10.04 12.03
N ILE A 299 7.36 9.93 12.55
CA ILE A 299 7.98 8.63 12.82
C ILE A 299 7.27 7.93 13.98
N ALA A 300 6.94 8.63 15.07
CA ALA A 300 6.20 8.05 16.20
C ALA A 300 4.82 7.53 15.76
N ALA A 301 4.09 8.31 14.95
CA ALA A 301 2.83 7.90 14.35
C ALA A 301 2.98 6.65 13.47
N PHE A 302 4.03 6.58 12.67
CA PHE A 302 4.30 5.39 11.86
C PHE A 302 4.62 4.16 12.71
N VAL A 303 5.44 4.31 13.76
CA VAL A 303 5.81 3.21 14.67
C VAL A 303 4.59 2.60 15.33
N GLU A 304 3.75 3.42 15.97
CA GLU A 304 2.57 2.88 16.66
C GLU A 304 1.58 2.25 15.67
N THR A 305 1.45 2.82 14.47
CA THR A 305 0.54 2.35 13.42
C THR A 305 0.92 0.96 12.92
N ILE A 306 2.17 0.76 12.46
CA ILE A 306 2.55 -0.50 11.80
C ILE A 306 2.80 -1.64 12.79
N PHE A 307 3.30 -1.34 14.00
CA PHE A 307 3.60 -2.38 14.98
C PHE A 307 2.39 -2.84 15.79
N LEU A 308 1.29 -2.10 15.75
CA LEU A 308 0.07 -2.55 16.43
C LEU A 308 -0.47 -3.81 15.76
N ARG A 309 -0.90 -3.76 14.53
CA ARG A 309 -1.20 -4.88 13.62
C ARG A 309 -1.61 -4.37 12.24
N GLY A 310 -1.62 -5.25 11.24
CA GLY A 310 -1.99 -4.94 9.86
C GLY A 310 -0.80 -5.01 8.90
N GLY A 311 -1.05 -4.84 7.60
CA GLY A 311 -0.01 -4.62 6.61
C GLY A 311 0.46 -3.17 6.62
N ALA A 312 1.74 -2.93 6.40
CA ALA A 312 2.32 -1.59 6.41
C ALA A 312 2.29 -0.94 5.02
N LEU A 313 1.90 0.33 4.95
CA LEU A 313 2.04 1.16 3.75
C LEU A 313 3.02 2.30 4.01
N LEU A 314 3.91 2.54 3.04
CA LEU A 314 4.70 3.77 2.90
C LEU A 314 4.27 4.46 1.61
N TYR A 315 3.88 5.72 1.70
CA TYR A 315 3.75 6.58 0.52
C TYR A 315 5.12 7.11 0.12
N GLY A 316 5.49 6.99 -1.16
CA GLY A 316 6.81 7.39 -1.66
C GLY A 316 7.11 8.85 -1.41
N SER A 317 8.05 9.11 -0.53
CA SER A 317 8.57 10.35 0.05
C SER A 317 8.55 10.37 1.59
N GLN A 318 7.72 9.53 2.20
CA GLN A 318 7.61 9.44 3.65
C GLN A 318 8.94 9.05 4.30
N GLU A 319 9.69 8.15 3.67
CA GLU A 319 10.98 7.66 4.17
C GLU A 319 12.09 8.71 4.20
N VAL A 320 11.89 9.85 3.53
CA VAL A 320 12.81 11.00 3.59
C VAL A 320 12.21 12.19 4.34
N ALA A 321 11.05 11.99 4.99
CA ALA A 321 10.28 13.03 5.68
C ALA A 321 10.13 14.28 4.81
N TYR A 322 9.64 14.10 3.58
CA TYR A 322 9.42 15.21 2.67
C TYR A 322 8.43 16.20 3.29
N PRO A 323 8.80 17.48 3.46
CA PRO A 323 8.04 18.40 4.32
C PRO A 323 6.84 19.05 3.64
N GLU A 324 6.76 18.97 2.31
CA GLU A 324 5.74 19.67 1.55
C GLU A 324 4.63 18.73 1.09
N ARG A 325 3.47 19.31 0.77
CA ARG A 325 2.35 18.60 0.16
C ARG A 325 2.72 18.06 -1.20
N LEU A 326 2.30 16.85 -1.50
CA LEU A 326 2.51 16.19 -2.78
C LEU A 326 1.15 15.96 -3.46
N ASN A 327 0.77 16.91 -4.29
CA ASN A 327 -0.41 16.80 -5.12
C ASN A 327 -0.11 15.83 -6.29
N PHE A 328 -1.01 14.89 -6.54
CA PHE A 328 -0.85 13.89 -7.59
C PHE A 328 -1.35 14.35 -8.99
N PHE A 329 -1.79 15.60 -9.13
CA PHE A 329 -2.14 16.20 -10.43
C PHE A 329 -0.91 16.80 -11.13
N HIS A 330 0.12 17.19 -10.40
CA HIS A 330 1.25 17.92 -10.94
C HIS A 330 2.57 17.31 -10.50
N TRP A 331 3.54 17.36 -11.41
CA TRP A 331 4.90 16.97 -11.10
C TRP A 331 5.49 17.83 -9.99
N LYS A 332 6.07 17.16 -8.99
CA LYS A 332 6.82 17.81 -7.92
C LYS A 332 8.00 16.90 -7.52
N PRO A 333 9.24 17.30 -7.81
CA PRO A 333 10.39 16.45 -7.54
C PRO A 333 10.62 16.30 -6.05
N VAL A 334 10.88 15.06 -5.63
CA VAL A 334 11.32 14.74 -4.28
C VAL A 334 12.83 14.57 -4.26
N ASN A 335 13.52 15.25 -3.33
CA ASN A 335 14.91 14.98 -3.06
C ASN A 335 15.06 13.76 -2.14
N TRP A 336 15.27 12.61 -2.74
CA TRP A 336 15.39 11.33 -2.04
C TRP A 336 16.61 11.19 -1.12
N MET A 337 17.52 12.16 -1.12
CA MET A 337 18.70 12.21 -0.27
C MET A 337 18.63 13.32 0.80
N SER A 338 17.47 13.97 0.96
CA SER A 338 17.32 15.11 1.85
C SER A 338 17.52 14.76 3.33
N ASN A 339 17.08 13.57 3.77
CA ASN A 339 17.13 13.12 5.16
C ASN A 339 17.63 11.66 5.28
N PRO A 340 18.94 11.41 5.09
CA PRO A 340 19.48 10.06 5.15
C PRO A 340 19.32 9.41 6.54
N GLU A 341 19.28 10.19 7.60
CA GLU A 341 19.05 9.71 8.97
C GLU A 341 17.63 9.14 9.12
N VAL A 342 16.64 9.86 8.62
CA VAL A 342 15.24 9.41 8.63
C VAL A 342 15.08 8.14 7.77
N TYR A 343 15.65 8.11 6.58
CA TYR A 343 15.66 6.92 5.74
C TYR A 343 16.26 5.70 6.47
N ASN A 344 17.39 5.88 7.16
CA ASN A 344 18.02 4.81 7.92
C ASN A 344 17.17 4.38 9.14
N GLU A 345 16.44 5.29 9.77
CA GLU A 345 15.50 4.98 10.85
C GLU A 345 14.33 4.14 10.31
N TYR A 346 13.69 4.53 9.20
CA TYR A 346 12.67 3.71 8.52
C TYR A 346 13.20 2.33 8.13
N LYS A 347 14.40 2.28 7.57
CA LYS A 347 15.05 1.01 7.23
C LYS A 347 15.23 0.11 8.44
N THR A 348 15.63 0.66 9.59
CA THR A 348 15.79 -0.10 10.84
C THR A 348 14.45 -0.61 11.34
N LEU A 349 13.43 0.25 11.39
CA LEU A 349 12.06 -0.10 11.80
C LEU A 349 11.51 -1.24 10.94
N LEU A 350 11.59 -1.11 9.62
CA LEU A 350 11.08 -2.12 8.69
C LEU A 350 11.94 -3.40 8.68
N THR A 351 13.24 -3.31 9.00
CA THR A 351 14.08 -4.49 9.25
C THR A 351 13.57 -5.27 10.47
N LEU A 352 13.23 -4.58 11.56
CA LEU A 352 12.66 -5.20 12.75
C LEU A 352 11.29 -5.82 12.44
N TYR A 353 10.41 -5.06 11.77
CA TYR A 353 9.10 -5.54 11.34
C TYR A 353 9.21 -6.80 10.48
N ASN A 354 10.07 -6.79 9.47
CA ASN A 354 10.26 -7.95 8.57
C ASN A 354 10.86 -9.16 9.29
N LYS A 355 11.81 -8.93 10.22
CA LYS A 355 12.59 -10.00 10.86
C LYS A 355 11.81 -10.76 11.93
N TYR A 356 10.96 -10.09 12.70
CA TYR A 356 10.35 -10.68 13.88
C TYR A 356 8.85 -10.95 13.66
N GLY A 357 8.49 -12.24 13.63
CA GLY A 357 7.09 -12.67 13.49
C GLY A 357 6.18 -12.07 14.57
N ALA A 358 6.68 -11.90 15.79
CA ALA A 358 5.92 -11.26 16.87
C ALA A 358 5.41 -9.87 16.50
N LEU A 359 6.20 -9.06 15.79
CA LEU A 359 5.83 -7.70 15.42
C LEU A 359 4.75 -7.63 14.33
N LYS A 360 4.50 -8.73 13.63
CA LYS A 360 3.45 -8.90 12.60
C LYS A 360 2.28 -9.74 13.09
N TRP A 361 2.58 -11.00 13.40
CA TRP A 361 1.62 -12.04 13.75
C TRP A 361 1.29 -12.12 15.24
N GLY A 362 2.08 -11.44 16.10
CA GLY A 362 2.03 -11.59 17.54
C GLY A 362 0.67 -11.22 18.13
N GLN A 363 0.27 -11.98 19.15
CA GLN A 363 -0.85 -11.60 20.00
C GLN A 363 -0.63 -10.21 20.57
N LEU A 364 -1.59 -9.33 20.36
CA LEU A 364 -1.58 -7.98 20.92
C LEU A 364 -2.10 -8.01 22.35
N VAL A 365 -1.34 -7.43 23.29
CA VAL A 365 -1.77 -7.13 24.67
C VAL A 365 -1.61 -5.63 24.89
N ALA A 366 -2.71 -4.92 24.97
CA ALA A 366 -2.71 -3.46 25.12
C ALA A 366 -2.83 -3.04 26.60
N TYR A 367 -2.12 -1.97 26.96
CA TYR A 367 -2.14 -1.38 28.30
C TYR A 367 -2.65 0.06 28.18
N PRO A 368 -3.82 0.36 28.76
CA PRO A 368 -4.42 1.70 28.64
C PRO A 368 -3.54 2.80 29.22
N ALA A 369 -3.19 3.79 28.42
CA ALA A 369 -2.56 5.04 28.83
C ALA A 369 -3.06 6.19 27.96
N VAL A 370 -3.05 7.41 28.49
CA VAL A 370 -3.66 8.58 27.81
C VAL A 370 -2.71 9.18 26.78
N ASP A 371 -1.42 9.28 27.11
CA ASP A 371 -0.43 10.03 26.33
C ASP A 371 0.67 9.14 25.72
N VAL A 372 0.60 7.85 25.98
CA VAL A 372 1.57 6.87 25.49
C VAL A 372 0.84 5.65 24.98
N MET A 373 1.16 5.20 23.76
CA MET A 373 0.76 3.88 23.29
C MET A 373 1.64 2.84 23.99
N VAL A 374 1.03 1.94 24.75
CA VAL A 374 1.72 0.88 25.51
C VAL A 374 1.11 -0.45 25.12
N PHE A 375 1.86 -1.31 24.46
CA PHE A 375 1.38 -2.62 24.05
C PHE A 375 2.49 -3.66 23.91
N GLU A 376 2.13 -4.91 24.10
CA GLU A 376 2.99 -6.05 23.87
C GLU A 376 2.60 -6.79 22.60
N LYS A 377 3.60 -7.39 21.96
CA LYS A 377 3.44 -8.35 20.88
C LYS A 377 4.11 -9.66 21.26
N ARG A 378 3.33 -10.73 21.34
CA ARG A 378 3.81 -12.06 21.77
C ARG A 378 3.62 -13.09 20.64
N TYR A 379 4.70 -13.77 20.27
CA TYR A 379 4.63 -14.85 19.31
C TYR A 379 5.77 -15.84 19.54
N GLU A 380 5.45 -17.12 19.78
CA GLU A 380 6.41 -18.15 20.13
C GLU A 380 7.29 -17.75 21.34
N LYS A 381 8.61 -17.60 21.12
CA LYS A 381 9.60 -17.18 22.13
C LYS A 381 10.01 -15.71 21.94
N GLN A 382 9.19 -14.93 21.32
CA GLN A 382 9.47 -13.52 21.03
C GLN A 382 8.45 -12.65 21.75
N ASP A 383 8.90 -11.94 22.79
CA ASP A 383 8.08 -10.97 23.52
C ASP A 383 8.66 -9.57 23.31
N PHE A 384 7.83 -8.68 22.79
CA PHE A 384 8.16 -7.28 22.59
C PHE A 384 7.22 -6.39 23.39
N LEU A 385 7.78 -5.37 24.03
CA LEU A 385 7.03 -4.25 24.59
C LEU A 385 7.33 -2.99 23.78
N LEU A 386 6.28 -2.36 23.31
CA LEU A 386 6.36 -1.08 22.60
C LEU A 386 5.76 0.01 23.47
N LEU A 387 6.49 1.12 23.53
CA LEU A 387 6.11 2.35 24.23
C LEU A 387 6.30 3.49 23.24
N VAL A 388 5.25 4.25 22.93
CA VAL A 388 5.33 5.38 21.99
C VAL A 388 4.68 6.60 22.62
N ASN A 389 5.47 7.61 22.92
CA ASN A 389 4.96 8.92 23.32
C ASN A 389 4.33 9.63 22.14
N VAL A 390 3.03 9.86 22.18
CA VAL A 390 2.26 10.50 21.11
C VAL A 390 2.12 12.03 21.32
N ARG A 391 2.95 12.62 22.21
CA ARG A 391 2.92 14.04 22.58
C ARG A 391 4.22 14.75 22.26
N ASN A 392 4.10 16.05 22.02
CA ASN A 392 5.25 16.94 21.81
C ASN A 392 5.82 17.47 23.14
N HIS A 393 5.73 16.69 24.20
CA HIS A 393 6.35 16.98 25.50
C HIS A 393 6.72 15.67 26.21
N GLU A 394 7.52 15.80 27.25
CA GLU A 394 7.91 14.66 28.09
C GLU A 394 6.70 14.08 28.81
N VAL A 395 6.57 12.74 28.80
CA VAL A 395 5.48 12.01 29.44
C VAL A 395 6.02 10.81 30.21
N SER A 396 5.49 10.56 31.39
CA SER A 396 5.76 9.33 32.16
C SER A 396 4.59 8.36 32.04
N THR A 397 4.89 7.07 31.90
CA THR A 397 3.89 6.01 31.86
C THR A 397 4.28 4.82 32.72
N LEU A 398 3.27 4.06 33.17
CA LEU A 398 3.50 2.84 33.94
C LEU A 398 4.07 1.74 33.06
N ILE A 399 5.09 1.06 33.57
CA ILE A 399 5.60 -0.17 32.96
C ILE A 399 4.66 -1.32 33.31
N PRO A 400 4.21 -2.16 32.34
CA PRO A 400 3.42 -3.35 32.61
C PRO A 400 4.09 -4.25 33.64
N GLN A 401 3.33 -4.85 34.55
CA GLN A 401 3.84 -5.56 35.72
C GLN A 401 4.89 -6.63 35.34
N GLU A 402 4.66 -7.37 34.28
CA GLU A 402 5.54 -8.45 33.81
C GLU A 402 6.88 -7.96 33.26
N TRP A 403 7.00 -6.65 33.00
CA TRP A 403 8.21 -6.02 32.44
C TRP A 403 9.01 -5.24 33.49
N ARG A 404 8.47 -4.99 34.69
CA ARG A 404 9.13 -4.23 35.75
C ARG A 404 10.42 -4.89 36.20
N GLY A 405 11.50 -4.14 36.27
CA GLY A 405 12.82 -4.65 36.66
C GLY A 405 13.42 -5.69 35.77
N LYS A 406 12.86 -5.92 34.56
CA LYS A 406 13.40 -6.89 33.60
C LYS A 406 14.57 -6.32 32.81
N LYS A 407 15.54 -7.18 32.53
CA LYS A 407 16.60 -6.88 31.57
C LYS A 407 16.04 -7.07 30.17
N VAL A 408 16.12 -6.05 29.36
CA VAL A 408 15.59 -6.00 27.99
C VAL A 408 16.63 -5.46 27.03
N LYS A 409 16.45 -5.76 25.73
CA LYS A 409 17.22 -5.14 24.66
C LYS A 409 16.35 -4.06 23.99
N ASP A 410 16.86 -2.84 23.94
CA ASP A 410 16.32 -1.78 23.09
C ASP A 410 16.75 -2.06 21.65
N MET A 411 15.78 -2.37 20.81
CA MET A 411 16.04 -2.84 19.45
C MET A 411 16.45 -1.74 18.47
N MET A 412 16.08 -0.49 18.76
CA MET A 412 16.47 0.65 17.94
C MET A 412 17.90 1.12 18.24
N ARG A 413 18.27 1.08 19.50
CA ARG A 413 19.60 1.54 19.99
C ARG A 413 20.62 0.41 20.11
N ASP A 414 20.19 -0.82 19.90
CA ASP A 414 20.99 -2.07 20.06
C ASP A 414 21.65 -2.18 21.45
N THR A 415 21.02 -1.64 22.50
CA THR A 415 21.54 -1.59 23.86
C THR A 415 20.73 -2.45 24.82
N LYS A 416 21.41 -3.05 25.83
CA LYS A 416 20.75 -3.73 26.94
C LYS A 416 20.52 -2.74 28.07
N LYS A 417 19.32 -2.77 28.67
CA LYS A 417 18.98 -1.97 29.85
C LYS A 417 18.07 -2.76 30.79
N GLU A 418 18.03 -2.36 32.03
CA GLU A 418 17.05 -2.84 32.99
C GLU A 418 15.92 -1.80 33.07
N LEU A 419 14.69 -2.28 32.98
CA LEU A 419 13.53 -1.41 33.07
C LEU A 419 13.30 -0.99 34.54
N PRO A 420 12.85 0.25 34.77
CA PRO A 420 12.46 0.70 36.11
C PRO A 420 11.40 -0.20 36.77
N SER A 421 11.28 -0.13 38.09
CA SER A 421 10.32 -0.93 38.85
C SER A 421 8.87 -0.45 38.74
N ARG A 422 8.62 0.77 38.23
CA ARG A 422 7.27 1.34 38.20
C ARG A 422 6.97 2.10 36.90
N GLU A 423 7.70 3.17 36.64
CA GLU A 423 7.41 4.13 35.57
C GLU A 423 8.65 4.36 34.71
N ILE A 424 8.40 4.76 33.47
CA ILE A 424 9.42 5.21 32.53
C ILE A 424 8.98 6.54 31.91
N THR A 425 9.94 7.46 31.75
CA THR A 425 9.73 8.75 31.11
C THR A 425 10.22 8.69 29.67
N LEU A 426 9.40 9.19 28.74
CA LEU A 426 9.71 9.30 27.32
C LEU A 426 9.78 10.79 26.94
N GLN A 427 10.80 11.14 26.17
CA GLN A 427 10.95 12.47 25.57
C GLN A 427 9.86 12.72 24.51
N PRO A 428 9.67 13.96 24.02
CA PRO A 428 8.71 14.27 22.95
C PRO A 428 8.83 13.31 21.78
N TYR A 429 7.72 12.62 21.44
CA TYR A 429 7.65 11.64 20.35
C TYR A 429 8.69 10.50 20.42
N GLU A 430 9.27 10.26 21.60
CA GLU A 430 10.19 9.14 21.80
C GLU A 430 9.42 7.82 21.80
N TYR A 431 10.07 6.78 21.28
CA TYR A 431 9.53 5.43 21.32
C TYR A 431 10.61 4.42 21.70
N PHE A 432 10.15 3.30 22.25
CA PHE A 432 10.96 2.13 22.55
C PHE A 432 10.35 0.87 21.93
N ILE A 433 11.19 0.04 21.32
CA ILE A 433 10.87 -1.31 20.89
C ILE A 433 11.77 -2.25 21.71
N LEU A 434 11.23 -2.80 22.78
CA LEU A 434 11.97 -3.54 23.77
C LEU A 434 11.71 -5.03 23.63
N LYS A 435 12.79 -5.84 23.62
CA LYS A 435 12.70 -7.29 23.54
C LYS A 435 13.25 -7.94 24.81
N LYS A 436 12.53 -8.94 25.38
CA LYS A 436 13.04 -9.86 26.39
C LYS A 436 14.01 -10.87 25.82
#